data_e1d5cd082dcaec357d2d4332b1146e84
#
_entry.id   e1d5cd082dcaec357d2d4332b1146e84
#
_cell.length_a   1.000
_cell.length_b   1.000
_cell.length_c   1.000
_cell.angle_alpha   90.00
_cell.angle_beta   90.00
_cell.angle_gamma   90.00
#
_symmetry.space_group_name_H-M   'P 1'
#
loop_
_entity.id
_entity.type
_entity.pdbx_description
1 polymer ?
#
loop_
_entity_poly.entity_id
_entity_poly.type
_entity_poly.pdbx_seq_one_letter_code
_entity_poly.pdbx_strand_id
1 'polypeptide(L)'
;MKKNLCLLLLLGAVLGCNDGKSKKNETAEIKDTVAVEREAHQELYGNWVGDFVVDERTLGEDEGLPTTDYAPKINLTIKKITDKGGVYGQNVVKGNLRSFVGKLEENGADIRLLLDEPGDRKSDGRFEIKLNHDTLIGNWSAYDQGVKIKKRNFKLLKKQFAYNPNLMLKNQDGEEGTLVDWINEKRKEETDVDGDSTYTYIIQYYRSASPAVFTVNASKQKLTEKDLKNLKKLDLEIIRNTIFARHGYAFTKPSIRQFFEPVDWYVPISKDVSADLSQLEKDNIALLTRFERYATDNYDTFGR
;
A
#
# COMPACT_ATOMS: atom_id res chain seq x y z
N MET A 1 17.16 -41.96 32.09
CA MET A 1 18.47 -42.65 32.13
C MET A 1 19.54 -41.65 31.82
N LYS A 2 20.32 -41.31 32.83
CA LYS A 2 21.79 -41.26 32.95
C LYS A 2 22.50 -40.27 32.03
N LYS A 3 23.02 -39.10 32.58
CA LYS A 3 24.36 -38.87 33.19
C LYS A 3 25.44 -38.69 32.14
N ASN A 4 26.39 -37.75 32.16
CA ASN A 4 27.27 -37.08 33.15
C ASN A 4 27.95 -35.90 32.42
N LEU A 5 28.15 -34.75 32.90
CA LEU A 5 29.13 -34.14 33.85
C LEU A 5 30.58 -34.64 33.67
N CYS A 6 31.49 -33.76 33.20
CA CYS A 6 32.88 -33.76 33.57
C CYS A 6 33.50 -32.36 33.52
N LEU A 7 33.87 -31.92 34.69
CA LEU A 7 34.68 -30.74 35.06
C LEU A 7 36.15 -31.17 35.05
N LEU A 8 37.06 -30.37 34.51
CA LEU A 8 38.49 -30.52 34.81
C LEU A 8 39.18 -29.14 34.81
N LEU A 9 39.52 -28.75 36.04
CA LEU A 9 40.47 -27.68 36.35
C LEU A 9 41.90 -28.22 36.19
N LEU A 10 42.80 -27.39 35.63
CA LEU A 10 44.24 -27.55 35.89
C LEU A 10 44.91 -26.21 36.03
N LEU A 11 45.34 -25.94 37.24
CA LEU A 11 46.28 -24.87 37.66
C LEU A 11 47.70 -25.23 37.18
N GLY A 12 48.43 -24.27 36.67
CA GLY A 12 49.86 -24.36 36.45
C GLY A 12 50.50 -23.00 36.57
N ALA A 13 51.02 -22.71 37.78
CA ALA A 13 51.86 -21.54 38.01
C ALA A 13 53.31 -21.86 37.65
N VAL A 14 53.96 -21.00 36.88
CA VAL A 14 55.45 -20.98 36.81
C VAL A 14 55.87 -19.51 36.87
N LEU A 15 56.61 -19.20 37.94
CA LEU A 15 57.38 -17.96 38.14
C LEU A 15 58.62 -17.99 37.27
N GLY A 16 58.93 -16.91 36.59
CA GLY A 16 60.21 -16.68 35.92
C GLY A 16 60.45 -15.21 35.74
N CYS A 17 61.21 -14.62 36.64
CA CYS A 17 61.79 -13.29 36.43
C CYS A 17 62.90 -13.34 35.36
N ASN A 18 62.89 -12.39 34.42
CA ASN A 18 64.16 -11.78 34.01
C ASN A 18 63.95 -10.39 33.36
N ASP A 19 64.87 -9.51 33.74
CA ASP A 19 64.97 -8.10 33.35
C ASP A 19 65.21 -7.90 31.84
N GLY A 20 64.64 -6.83 31.30
CA GLY A 20 65.22 -6.29 30.06
C GLY A 20 64.32 -5.43 29.20
N LYS A 21 64.43 -4.10 29.40
CA LYS A 21 64.18 -3.02 28.46
C LYS A 21 62.77 -2.81 27.91
N SER A 22 62.14 -1.82 28.55
CA SER A 22 60.99 -1.08 28.03
C SER A 22 61.13 -0.66 26.59
N LYS A 23 60.28 -1.22 25.72
CA LYS A 23 59.78 -0.55 24.50
C LYS A 23 58.30 -0.24 24.75
N LYS A 24 58.00 1.03 24.90
CA LYS A 24 56.63 1.55 24.82
C LYS A 24 56.03 1.15 23.51
N ASN A 25 55.22 0.11 23.48
CA ASN A 25 54.22 -0.09 22.43
C ASN A 25 53.07 0.86 22.79
N GLU A 26 52.98 1.95 22.05
CA GLU A 26 51.73 2.69 21.94
C GLU A 26 50.71 1.79 21.27
N THR A 27 49.88 1.15 22.06
CA THR A 27 48.61 0.54 21.60
C THR A 27 47.74 1.69 21.12
N ALA A 28 47.72 1.94 19.85
CA ALA A 28 46.72 2.81 19.22
C ALA A 28 45.36 2.21 19.56
N GLU A 29 44.63 2.80 20.53
CA GLU A 29 43.21 2.60 20.68
C GLU A 29 42.56 3.05 19.37
N ILE A 30 42.22 2.09 18.53
CA ILE A 30 41.26 2.32 17.44
C ILE A 30 39.93 2.57 18.14
N LYS A 31 39.66 3.83 18.44
CA LYS A 31 38.30 4.30 18.73
C LYS A 31 37.56 4.21 17.42
N ASP A 32 36.97 3.07 17.13
CA ASP A 32 35.84 2.95 16.20
C ASP A 32 34.68 3.77 16.81
N THR A 33 34.77 5.08 16.69
CA THR A 33 33.61 5.95 16.82
C THR A 33 32.75 5.65 15.62
N VAL A 34 31.82 4.72 15.74
CA VAL A 34 30.67 4.63 14.86
C VAL A 34 30.05 6.02 14.89
N ALA A 35 30.29 6.81 13.85
CA ALA A 35 29.71 8.14 13.73
C ALA A 35 28.20 7.91 13.68
N VAL A 36 27.50 8.29 14.75
CA VAL A 36 26.02 8.27 14.78
C VAL A 36 25.56 9.24 13.71
N GLU A 37 25.08 8.72 12.61
CA GLU A 37 24.56 9.49 11.49
C GLU A 37 23.35 10.28 11.94
N ARG A 38 23.45 11.61 11.91
CA ARG A 38 22.37 12.50 12.37
C ARG A 38 21.22 12.50 11.37
N GLU A 39 20.02 12.74 11.87
CA GLU A 39 18.83 12.88 11.05
C GLU A 39 18.63 14.35 10.64
N ALA A 40 18.18 14.54 9.41
CA ALA A 40 17.86 15.83 8.81
C ALA A 40 16.47 15.80 8.15
N HIS A 41 15.92 16.95 7.84
CA HIS A 41 14.66 17.08 7.09
C HIS A 41 13.50 16.24 7.65
N GLN A 42 13.35 16.22 8.99
CA GLN A 42 12.29 15.44 9.65
C GLN A 42 10.88 15.93 9.27
N GLU A 43 10.75 17.16 8.79
CA GLU A 43 9.51 17.71 8.22
C GLU A 43 9.02 16.93 7.01
N LEU A 44 9.91 16.20 6.31
CA LEU A 44 9.56 15.34 5.16
C LEU A 44 9.14 13.94 5.57
N TYR A 45 9.33 13.53 6.83
CA TYR A 45 8.99 12.18 7.29
C TYR A 45 7.48 11.93 7.28
N GLY A 46 7.11 10.68 7.05
CA GLY A 46 5.73 10.21 7.05
C GLY A 46 5.20 9.84 5.67
N ASN A 47 3.89 9.79 5.56
CA ASN A 47 3.19 9.30 4.39
C ASN A 47 2.87 10.44 3.42
N TRP A 48 3.18 10.22 2.15
CA TRP A 48 2.88 11.10 1.03
C TRP A 48 1.99 10.33 0.04
N VAL A 49 0.76 10.77 -0.12
CA VAL A 49 -0.29 9.99 -0.79
C VAL A 49 -0.89 10.77 -1.96
N GLY A 50 -1.13 10.07 -3.05
CA GLY A 50 -1.78 10.62 -4.24
C GLY A 50 -1.98 9.58 -5.32
N ASP A 51 -2.32 10.03 -6.52
CA ASP A 51 -2.52 9.18 -7.67
C ASP A 51 -1.20 8.94 -8.41
N PHE A 52 -1.00 7.72 -8.91
CA PHE A 52 0.18 7.27 -9.62
C PHE A 52 -0.15 7.06 -11.10
N VAL A 53 -0.32 8.17 -11.81
CA VAL A 53 -0.92 8.24 -13.14
C VAL A 53 0.07 7.78 -14.21
N VAL A 54 -0.38 6.93 -15.12
CA VAL A 54 0.43 6.52 -16.28
C VAL A 54 0.78 7.74 -17.15
N ASP A 55 2.05 7.84 -17.54
CA ASP A 55 2.43 8.80 -18.59
C ASP A 55 2.07 8.20 -19.96
N GLU A 56 0.91 8.58 -20.51
CA GLU A 56 0.36 8.05 -21.76
C GLU A 56 1.32 8.19 -22.94
N ARG A 57 2.21 9.20 -22.92
CA ARG A 57 3.22 9.39 -23.97
C ARG A 57 4.21 8.24 -24.07
N THR A 58 4.23 7.35 -23.07
CA THR A 58 5.13 6.19 -23.00
C THR A 58 4.42 4.87 -23.32
N LEU A 59 3.11 4.91 -23.63
CA LEU A 59 2.34 3.75 -24.07
C LEU A 59 2.49 3.54 -25.58
N GLY A 60 2.37 2.27 -26.02
CA GLY A 60 2.22 1.94 -27.44
C GLY A 60 0.84 2.35 -27.97
N GLU A 61 0.74 2.56 -29.28
CA GLU A 61 -0.50 3.08 -29.94
C GLU A 61 -1.75 2.21 -29.72
N ASP A 62 -1.59 0.90 -29.46
CA ASP A 62 -2.69 -0.07 -29.27
C ASP A 62 -2.85 -0.57 -27.82
N GLU A 63 -2.18 0.05 -26.85
CA GLU A 63 -2.13 -0.46 -25.50
C GLU A 63 -3.20 0.14 -24.57
N GLY A 64 -4.46 -0.30 -24.69
CA GLY A 64 -5.49 -0.02 -23.67
C GLY A 64 -5.08 -0.56 -22.30
N LEU A 65 -5.17 0.27 -21.24
CA LEU A 65 -4.93 -0.14 -19.87
C LEU A 65 -6.26 -0.34 -19.14
N PRO A 66 -6.36 -1.36 -18.26
CA PRO A 66 -7.46 -1.44 -17.32
C PRO A 66 -7.53 -0.16 -16.48
N THR A 67 -8.74 0.33 -16.22
CA THR A 67 -8.97 1.58 -15.44
C THR A 67 -8.26 1.57 -14.08
N THR A 68 -8.20 0.39 -13.43
CA THR A 68 -7.50 0.18 -12.14
C THR A 68 -5.98 0.25 -12.24
N ASP A 69 -5.41 0.22 -13.43
CA ASP A 69 -3.98 0.29 -13.67
C ASP A 69 -3.54 1.66 -14.15
N TYR A 70 -4.49 2.50 -14.56
CA TYR A 70 -4.20 3.84 -15.06
C TYR A 70 -3.69 4.77 -13.96
N ALA A 71 -4.42 4.91 -12.87
CA ALA A 71 -4.08 5.81 -11.76
C ALA A 71 -4.30 5.15 -10.38
N PRO A 72 -3.57 4.07 -10.04
CA PRO A 72 -3.67 3.51 -8.69
C PRO A 72 -3.16 4.50 -7.65
N LYS A 73 -3.66 4.39 -6.44
CA LYS A 73 -3.14 5.17 -5.32
C LYS A 73 -1.72 4.70 -4.96
N ILE A 74 -0.82 5.68 -4.75
CA ILE A 74 0.50 5.45 -4.17
C ILE A 74 0.56 6.08 -2.78
N ASN A 75 1.21 5.38 -1.85
CA ASN A 75 1.71 5.95 -0.61
C ASN A 75 3.24 5.80 -0.60
N LEU A 76 3.96 6.92 -0.60
CA LEU A 76 5.40 6.97 -0.45
C LEU A 76 5.70 7.40 0.98
N THR A 77 6.33 6.54 1.78
CA THR A 77 6.65 6.79 3.18
C THR A 77 8.14 7.05 3.34
N ILE A 78 8.50 8.28 3.68
CA ILE A 78 9.88 8.65 4.04
C ILE A 78 10.06 8.35 5.54
N LYS A 79 11.05 7.49 5.86
CA LYS A 79 11.29 7.01 7.23
C LYS A 79 12.50 7.65 7.89
N LYS A 80 13.53 7.96 7.09
CA LYS A 80 14.77 8.55 7.56
C LYS A 80 15.45 9.35 6.45
N ILE A 81 15.98 10.49 6.80
CA ILE A 81 16.90 11.26 5.97
C ILE A 81 18.12 11.56 6.85
N THR A 82 19.31 11.30 6.32
CA THR A 82 20.56 11.55 7.06
C THR A 82 21.09 12.95 6.76
N ASP A 83 21.97 13.45 7.62
CA ASP A 83 22.67 14.74 7.45
C ASP A 83 23.57 14.78 6.21
N LYS A 84 23.85 13.61 5.61
CA LYS A 84 24.58 13.46 4.33
C LYS A 84 23.65 13.32 3.13
N GLY A 85 22.35 13.53 3.32
CA GLY A 85 21.35 13.46 2.27
C GLY A 85 20.88 12.04 1.90
N GLY A 86 21.27 11.01 2.64
CA GLY A 86 20.76 9.63 2.40
C GLY A 86 19.26 9.56 2.78
N VAL A 87 18.42 9.03 1.90
CA VAL A 87 16.97 8.90 2.09
C VAL A 87 16.57 7.43 2.13
N TYR A 88 15.77 7.05 3.11
CA TYR A 88 15.30 5.68 3.33
C TYR A 88 13.79 5.66 3.55
N GLY A 89 13.13 4.71 2.91
CA GLY A 89 11.69 4.58 3.06
C GLY A 89 11.11 3.40 2.28
N GLN A 90 9.82 3.51 2.03
CA GLN A 90 9.08 2.50 1.26
C GLN A 90 7.94 3.16 0.48
N ASN A 91 7.50 2.51 -0.57
CA ASN A 91 6.25 2.85 -1.24
C ASN A 91 5.25 1.69 -1.17
N VAL A 92 3.98 2.02 -1.32
CA VAL A 92 2.89 1.06 -1.48
C VAL A 92 2.10 1.44 -2.73
N VAL A 93 2.10 0.55 -3.72
CA VAL A 93 1.31 0.69 -4.95
C VAL A 93 0.59 -0.62 -5.23
N LYS A 94 -0.72 -0.58 -5.49
CA LYS A 94 -1.54 -1.79 -5.76
C LYS A 94 -1.38 -2.88 -4.69
N GLY A 95 -1.22 -2.48 -3.43
CA GLY A 95 -0.98 -3.38 -2.32
C GLY A 95 0.43 -3.99 -2.27
N ASN A 96 1.33 -3.64 -3.18
CA ASN A 96 2.72 -4.05 -3.13
C ASN A 96 3.55 -3.04 -2.35
N LEU A 97 4.24 -3.54 -1.32
CA LEU A 97 5.15 -2.77 -0.49
C LEU A 97 6.57 -2.96 -1.01
N ARG A 98 7.26 -1.85 -1.33
CA ARG A 98 8.63 -1.83 -1.81
C ARG A 98 9.46 -0.85 -0.99
N SER A 99 10.65 -1.27 -0.55
CA SER A 99 11.62 -0.35 0.02
C SER A 99 12.25 0.50 -1.08
N PHE A 100 12.74 1.65 -0.69
CA PHE A 100 13.65 2.44 -1.53
C PHE A 100 14.79 3.00 -0.69
N VAL A 101 15.88 3.27 -1.36
CA VAL A 101 17.00 4.07 -0.87
C VAL A 101 17.28 5.17 -1.87
N GLY A 102 17.83 6.29 -1.40
CA GLY A 102 18.08 7.37 -2.36
C GLY A 102 18.85 8.53 -1.76
N LYS A 103 18.79 9.66 -2.45
CA LYS A 103 19.48 10.87 -2.07
C LYS A 103 18.53 12.06 -2.09
N LEU A 104 18.73 12.95 -1.14
CA LEU A 104 18.19 14.30 -1.13
C LEU A 104 19.29 15.25 -1.61
N GLU A 105 18.94 16.09 -2.57
CA GLU A 105 19.78 17.17 -3.08
C GLU A 105 19.09 18.49 -2.74
N GLU A 106 19.81 19.38 -2.09
CA GLU A 106 19.34 20.71 -1.70
C GLU A 106 20.16 21.78 -2.41
N ASN A 107 19.48 22.69 -3.09
CA ASN A 107 20.09 23.86 -3.70
C ASN A 107 19.26 25.09 -3.34
N GLY A 108 19.63 25.73 -2.24
CA GLY A 108 18.85 26.80 -1.64
C GLY A 108 17.47 26.30 -1.19
N ALA A 109 16.41 26.86 -1.75
CA ALA A 109 15.03 26.44 -1.46
C ALA A 109 14.55 25.23 -2.29
N ASP A 110 15.33 24.80 -3.28
CA ASP A 110 14.98 23.67 -4.14
C ASP A 110 15.45 22.36 -3.50
N ILE A 111 14.48 21.53 -3.08
CA ILE A 111 14.73 20.18 -2.56
C ILE A 111 14.29 19.16 -3.61
N ARG A 112 15.19 18.24 -3.94
CA ARG A 112 14.97 17.13 -4.87
C ARG A 112 15.30 15.81 -4.19
N LEU A 113 14.52 14.77 -4.51
CA LEU A 113 14.74 13.41 -4.06
C LEU A 113 14.89 12.50 -5.27
N LEU A 114 15.96 11.71 -5.28
CA LEU A 114 16.17 10.62 -6.23
C LEU A 114 16.10 9.31 -5.43
N LEU A 115 15.04 8.53 -5.64
CA LEU A 115 14.79 7.32 -4.85
C LEU A 115 14.78 6.09 -5.74
N ASP A 116 15.57 5.10 -5.37
CA ASP A 116 15.76 3.86 -6.12
C ASP A 116 15.08 2.69 -5.40
N GLU A 117 14.21 1.97 -6.10
CA GLU A 117 13.74 0.64 -5.69
C GLU A 117 14.85 -0.40 -5.89
N PRO A 118 14.79 -1.60 -5.25
CA PRO A 118 15.90 -2.55 -5.23
C PRO A 118 16.36 -3.04 -6.61
N GLY A 119 15.50 -3.03 -7.63
CA GLY A 119 15.81 -3.51 -8.98
C GLY A 119 15.76 -5.03 -9.13
N ASP A 120 15.20 -5.73 -8.14
CA ASP A 120 15.04 -7.19 -8.16
C ASP A 120 13.76 -7.65 -8.86
N ARG A 121 12.90 -6.71 -9.28
CA ARG A 121 11.65 -6.96 -10.03
C ARG A 121 11.59 -6.11 -11.29
N LYS A 122 10.97 -6.65 -12.34
CA LYS A 122 10.72 -5.90 -13.58
C LYS A 122 9.91 -4.62 -13.40
N SER A 123 9.08 -4.57 -12.34
CA SER A 123 8.25 -3.42 -11.99
C SER A 123 8.94 -2.41 -11.08
N ASP A 124 10.23 -2.58 -10.81
CA ASP A 124 11.00 -1.63 -10.02
C ASP A 124 11.55 -0.50 -10.89
N GLY A 125 11.75 0.64 -10.25
CA GLY A 125 12.20 1.83 -10.95
C GLY A 125 12.77 2.89 -10.03
N ARG A 126 12.92 4.08 -10.59
CA ARG A 126 13.44 5.26 -9.93
C ARG A 126 12.37 6.32 -9.84
N PHE A 127 12.25 6.93 -8.67
CA PHE A 127 11.47 8.15 -8.44
C PHE A 127 12.39 9.37 -8.56
N GLU A 128 11.96 10.34 -9.34
CA GLU A 128 12.54 11.69 -9.42
C GLU A 128 11.51 12.68 -8.90
N ILE A 129 11.80 13.30 -7.76
CA ILE A 129 10.83 14.06 -6.98
C ILE A 129 11.36 15.47 -6.74
N LYS A 130 10.47 16.46 -6.83
CA LYS A 130 10.70 17.83 -6.38
C LYS A 130 9.70 18.17 -5.27
N LEU A 131 10.19 18.75 -4.18
CA LEU A 131 9.34 19.38 -3.18
C LEU A 131 8.85 20.74 -3.72
N ASN A 132 7.54 20.91 -3.75
CA ASN A 132 6.90 22.18 -4.11
C ASN A 132 5.92 22.56 -3.01
N HIS A 133 6.34 23.47 -2.12
CA HIS A 133 5.62 23.78 -0.87
C HIS A 133 5.35 22.49 -0.08
N ASP A 134 4.08 22.16 0.15
CA ASP A 134 3.65 20.99 0.92
C ASP A 134 3.33 19.76 0.03
N THR A 135 3.91 19.70 -1.16
CA THR A 135 3.58 18.68 -2.16
C THR A 135 4.84 18.08 -2.74
N LEU A 136 4.91 16.76 -2.84
CA LEU A 136 5.91 16.06 -3.64
C LEU A 136 5.36 15.85 -5.05
N ILE A 137 6.03 16.43 -6.04
CA ILE A 137 5.68 16.30 -7.46
C ILE A 137 6.83 15.60 -8.17
N GLY A 138 6.50 14.65 -9.03
CA GLY A 138 7.56 13.95 -9.75
C GLY A 138 7.06 12.88 -10.69
N ASN A 139 8.01 12.07 -11.09
CA ASN A 139 7.76 10.91 -11.94
C ASN A 139 8.53 9.68 -11.41
N TRP A 140 8.04 8.53 -11.82
CA TRP A 140 8.69 7.25 -11.64
C TRP A 140 8.97 6.67 -13.03
N SER A 141 10.13 6.07 -13.21
CA SER A 141 10.52 5.40 -14.46
C SER A 141 10.99 3.99 -14.15
N ALA A 142 10.47 3.00 -14.88
CA ALA A 142 10.86 1.61 -14.76
C ALA A 142 12.33 1.41 -15.19
N TYR A 143 13.06 0.52 -14.51
CA TYR A 143 14.39 0.11 -14.96
C TYR A 143 14.31 -0.77 -16.21
N ASP A 144 13.35 -1.71 -16.24
CA ASP A 144 13.14 -2.58 -17.40
C ASP A 144 12.24 -1.86 -18.43
N GLN A 145 12.84 -1.53 -19.59
CA GLN A 145 12.14 -0.88 -20.69
C GLN A 145 11.19 -1.82 -21.46
N GLY A 146 11.25 -3.13 -21.18
CA GLY A 146 10.35 -4.13 -21.75
C GLY A 146 8.97 -4.20 -21.06
N VAL A 147 8.77 -3.48 -19.93
CA VAL A 147 7.46 -3.45 -19.27
C VAL A 147 6.48 -2.55 -20.02
N LYS A 148 5.19 -2.90 -19.93
CA LYS A 148 4.11 -2.13 -20.56
C LYS A 148 4.06 -0.68 -20.06
N ILE A 149 4.12 -0.47 -18.75
CA ILE A 149 4.08 0.87 -18.14
C ILE A 149 5.51 1.28 -17.79
N LYS A 150 6.10 2.15 -18.59
CA LYS A 150 7.48 2.60 -18.45
C LYS A 150 7.63 3.81 -17.56
N LYS A 151 6.59 4.67 -17.47
CA LYS A 151 6.63 5.92 -16.71
C LYS A 151 5.28 6.25 -16.09
N ARG A 152 5.34 6.83 -14.89
CA ARG A 152 4.19 7.37 -14.17
C ARG A 152 4.50 8.74 -13.61
N ASN A 153 3.51 9.60 -13.55
CA ASN A 153 3.57 10.90 -12.93
C ASN A 153 2.77 10.90 -11.63
N PHE A 154 3.13 11.76 -10.68
CA PHE A 154 2.39 11.86 -9.42
C PHE A 154 2.50 13.26 -8.81
N LYS A 155 1.48 13.56 -8.01
CA LYS A 155 1.44 14.68 -7.07
C LYS A 155 0.96 14.14 -5.74
N LEU A 156 1.84 14.16 -4.71
CA LEU A 156 1.57 13.55 -3.42
C LEU A 156 1.43 14.63 -2.36
N LEU A 157 0.39 14.50 -1.53
CA LEU A 157 0.15 15.33 -0.37
C LEU A 157 0.57 14.59 0.90
N LYS A 158 1.12 15.30 1.86
CA LYS A 158 1.45 14.72 3.15
C LYS A 158 0.16 14.34 3.89
N LYS A 159 0.05 13.07 4.31
CA LYS A 159 -1.09 12.58 5.08
C LYS A 159 -0.62 11.90 6.36
N GLN A 160 -1.15 12.37 7.50
CA GLN A 160 -0.95 11.68 8.75
C GLN A 160 -1.94 10.50 8.83
N PHE A 161 -1.41 9.29 8.95
CA PHE A 161 -2.24 8.14 9.23
C PHE A 161 -2.60 8.10 10.72
N ALA A 162 -3.89 8.01 11.01
CA ALA A 162 -4.40 7.71 12.34
C ALA A 162 -5.65 6.84 12.19
N TYR A 163 -5.71 5.73 12.94
CA TYR A 163 -6.92 4.92 12.99
C TYR A 163 -8.11 5.76 13.50
N ASN A 164 -9.19 5.74 12.73
CA ASN A 164 -10.42 6.41 13.12
C ASN A 164 -11.64 5.55 12.75
N PRO A 165 -12.35 4.97 13.73
CA PRO A 165 -13.50 4.09 13.48
C PRO A 165 -14.72 4.83 12.92
N ASN A 166 -14.72 6.17 12.90
CA ASN A 166 -15.82 6.97 12.36
C ASN A 166 -15.74 7.20 10.85
N LEU A 167 -14.62 6.86 10.22
CA LEU A 167 -14.47 7.02 8.78
C LEU A 167 -15.41 6.08 8.04
N MET A 168 -16.21 6.64 7.13
CA MET A 168 -17.15 5.91 6.29
C MET A 168 -16.88 6.20 4.83
N LEU A 169 -17.26 5.28 3.97
CA LEU A 169 -17.36 5.58 2.54
C LEU A 169 -18.42 6.67 2.37
N LYS A 170 -18.17 7.56 1.43
CA LYS A 170 -19.12 8.60 1.06
C LYS A 170 -19.66 8.30 -0.32
N ASN A 171 -20.91 8.61 -0.53
CA ASN A 171 -21.45 8.70 -1.87
C ASN A 171 -20.78 9.88 -2.57
N GLN A 172 -20.07 9.63 -3.67
CA GLN A 172 -19.24 10.64 -4.32
C GLN A 172 -20.05 11.67 -5.11
N ASP A 173 -21.28 11.34 -5.50
CA ASP A 173 -22.04 12.16 -6.48
C ASP A 173 -23.19 12.97 -5.87
N GLY A 174 -23.34 13.00 -4.54
CA GLY A 174 -24.37 13.82 -3.85
C GLY A 174 -25.83 13.41 -4.11
N GLU A 175 -26.08 12.61 -5.10
CA GLU A 175 -27.31 11.89 -5.40
C GLU A 175 -27.02 10.40 -5.27
N GLU A 176 -28.00 9.54 -5.15
CA GLU A 176 -27.97 8.10 -4.82
C GLU A 176 -26.89 7.25 -5.56
N GLY A 177 -25.64 7.73 -5.58
CA GLY A 177 -24.50 7.09 -6.23
C GLY A 177 -24.26 5.71 -5.63
N THR A 178 -24.35 4.72 -6.46
CA THR A 178 -24.18 3.32 -6.10
C THR A 178 -22.74 2.91 -6.38
N LEU A 179 -22.07 2.23 -5.46
CA LEU A 179 -20.78 1.62 -5.75
C LEU A 179 -20.97 0.43 -6.67
N VAL A 180 -20.40 0.50 -7.85
CA VAL A 180 -20.48 -0.54 -8.89
C VAL A 180 -19.16 -1.29 -8.99
N ASP A 181 -19.22 -2.61 -9.06
CA ASP A 181 -18.04 -3.44 -9.29
C ASP A 181 -17.76 -3.55 -10.80
N TRP A 182 -17.00 -2.58 -11.32
CA TRP A 182 -16.60 -2.52 -12.73
C TRP A 182 -15.57 -3.58 -13.15
N ILE A 183 -15.01 -4.33 -12.19
CA ILE A 183 -13.96 -5.32 -12.43
C ILE A 183 -14.52 -6.70 -12.71
N ASN A 184 -15.58 -7.09 -11.96
CA ASN A 184 -16.18 -8.42 -12.07
C ASN A 184 -17.46 -8.36 -12.91
N GLU A 185 -17.32 -8.01 -14.18
CA GLU A 185 -18.42 -7.99 -15.13
C GLU A 185 -18.89 -9.42 -15.51
N LYS A 186 -20.16 -9.54 -15.86
CA LYS A 186 -20.73 -10.68 -16.59
C LYS A 186 -21.07 -10.24 -18.00
N ARG A 187 -20.67 -11.03 -18.97
CA ARG A 187 -20.99 -10.79 -20.38
C ARG A 187 -22.07 -11.75 -20.84
N LYS A 188 -23.07 -11.23 -21.55
CA LYS A 188 -24.10 -12.02 -22.21
C LYS A 188 -24.18 -11.59 -23.66
N GLU A 189 -24.14 -12.55 -24.54
CA GLU A 189 -24.41 -12.35 -25.97
C GLU A 189 -25.91 -12.28 -26.16
N GLU A 190 -26.40 -11.22 -26.80
CA GLU A 190 -27.80 -11.06 -27.19
C GLU A 190 -27.88 -10.81 -28.69
N THR A 191 -28.96 -11.32 -29.25
CA THR A 191 -29.22 -11.20 -30.68
C THR A 191 -30.52 -10.46 -30.88
N ASP A 192 -30.49 -9.44 -31.71
CA ASP A 192 -31.65 -8.66 -32.12
C ASP A 192 -31.88 -8.81 -33.62
N VAL A 193 -33.14 -8.73 -34.06
CA VAL A 193 -33.54 -8.88 -35.44
C VAL A 193 -34.26 -7.62 -35.88
N ASP A 194 -33.68 -6.94 -36.86
CA ASP A 194 -34.30 -5.77 -37.49
C ASP A 194 -34.50 -6.04 -38.97
N GLY A 195 -35.77 -6.27 -39.36
CA GLY A 195 -36.14 -6.73 -40.71
C GLY A 195 -35.51 -8.08 -41.06
N ASP A 196 -34.72 -8.13 -42.13
CA ASP A 196 -34.01 -9.33 -42.58
C ASP A 196 -32.58 -9.44 -42.00
N SER A 197 -32.18 -8.50 -41.15
CA SER A 197 -30.83 -8.43 -40.57
C SER A 197 -30.82 -8.89 -39.13
N THR A 198 -29.84 -9.74 -38.79
CA THR A 198 -29.62 -10.22 -37.43
C THR A 198 -28.33 -9.60 -36.89
N TYR A 199 -28.42 -8.94 -35.74
CA TYR A 199 -27.30 -8.29 -35.06
C TYR A 199 -27.02 -8.99 -33.73
N THR A 200 -25.78 -9.41 -33.52
CA THR A 200 -25.34 -9.97 -32.26
C THR A 200 -24.47 -8.95 -31.54
N TYR A 201 -24.76 -8.72 -30.26
CA TYR A 201 -24.01 -7.77 -29.42
C TYR A 201 -23.80 -8.34 -28.03
N ILE A 202 -22.77 -7.83 -27.33
CA ILE A 202 -22.42 -8.25 -25.98
C ILE A 202 -22.94 -7.21 -25.00
N ILE A 203 -23.81 -7.64 -24.08
CA ILE A 203 -24.22 -6.81 -22.93
C ILE A 203 -23.34 -7.15 -21.73
N GLN A 204 -22.86 -6.12 -21.06
CA GLN A 204 -22.10 -6.21 -19.83
C GLN A 204 -23.01 -5.94 -18.63
N TYR A 205 -22.97 -6.83 -17.65
CA TYR A 205 -23.73 -6.74 -16.42
C TYR A 205 -22.78 -6.64 -15.25
N TYR A 206 -23.08 -5.75 -14.32
CA TYR A 206 -22.27 -5.46 -13.15
C TYR A 206 -23.08 -5.64 -11.87
N ARG A 207 -22.42 -5.98 -10.77
CA ARG A 207 -23.04 -5.97 -9.45
C ARG A 207 -22.85 -4.61 -8.79
N SER A 208 -23.85 -4.18 -8.02
CA SER A 208 -23.84 -2.91 -7.31
C SER A 208 -24.12 -3.09 -5.83
N ALA A 209 -23.49 -2.26 -5.02
CA ALA A 209 -23.74 -2.23 -3.59
C ALA A 209 -25.02 -1.49 -3.27
N SER A 210 -25.63 -1.82 -2.12
CA SER A 210 -26.75 -1.08 -1.55
C SER A 210 -26.27 0.12 -0.71
N PRO A 211 -27.15 1.06 -0.33
CA PRO A 211 -26.79 2.16 0.57
C PRO A 211 -26.26 1.73 1.95
N ALA A 212 -26.44 0.47 2.34
CA ALA A 212 -25.94 -0.08 3.60
C ALA A 212 -24.41 0.11 3.77
N VAL A 213 -23.64 0.11 2.67
CA VAL A 213 -22.18 0.30 2.71
C VAL A 213 -21.77 1.68 3.24
N PHE A 214 -22.65 2.67 3.17
CA PHE A 214 -22.43 4.01 3.67
C PHE A 214 -22.91 4.23 5.11
N THR A 215 -23.71 3.30 5.66
CA THR A 215 -24.38 3.46 6.97
C THR A 215 -23.95 2.43 8.00
N VAL A 216 -23.64 1.19 7.59
CA VAL A 216 -23.23 0.12 8.50
C VAL A 216 -21.78 0.29 8.92
N ASN A 217 -21.55 0.66 10.19
CA ASN A 217 -20.21 0.84 10.74
C ASN A 217 -19.78 -0.36 11.59
N ALA A 218 -19.12 -1.32 10.95
CA ALA A 218 -18.66 -2.55 11.59
C ALA A 218 -17.43 -2.37 12.53
N SER A 219 -16.84 -1.16 12.61
CA SER A 219 -15.81 -0.86 13.63
C SER A 219 -16.37 -0.25 14.91
N LYS A 220 -17.69 0.12 14.94
CA LYS A 220 -18.30 0.78 16.09
C LYS A 220 -19.47 0.02 16.70
N GLN A 221 -20.22 -0.69 15.88
CA GLN A 221 -21.43 -1.39 16.32
C GLN A 221 -21.22 -2.90 16.24
N LYS A 222 -21.74 -3.61 17.23
CA LYS A 222 -21.80 -5.07 17.19
C LYS A 222 -22.88 -5.47 16.19
N LEU A 223 -22.46 -6.13 15.10
CA LEU A 223 -23.36 -6.63 14.07
C LEU A 223 -24.08 -7.91 14.54
N THR A 224 -25.30 -8.06 14.09
CA THR A 224 -26.13 -9.25 14.31
C THR A 224 -26.56 -9.87 12.97
N GLU A 225 -27.02 -11.11 12.99
CA GLU A 225 -27.57 -11.77 11.78
C GLU A 225 -28.73 -10.99 11.17
N LYS A 226 -29.54 -10.30 12.01
CA LYS A 226 -30.65 -9.46 11.56
C LYS A 226 -30.16 -8.29 10.69
N ASP A 227 -28.99 -7.72 11.02
CA ASP A 227 -28.41 -6.60 10.29
C ASP A 227 -27.87 -7.02 8.90
N LEU A 228 -27.50 -8.30 8.74
CA LEU A 228 -26.78 -8.79 7.56
C LEU A 228 -27.64 -9.63 6.60
N LYS A 229 -28.73 -10.23 7.07
CA LYS A 229 -29.50 -11.24 6.30
C LYS A 229 -30.05 -10.80 4.94
N ASN A 230 -30.24 -9.48 4.77
CA ASN A 230 -30.80 -8.91 3.53
C ASN A 230 -29.75 -8.17 2.69
N LEU A 231 -28.48 -8.19 3.11
CA LEU A 231 -27.41 -7.53 2.39
C LEU A 231 -26.96 -8.39 1.21
N LYS A 232 -26.59 -7.72 0.11
CA LYS A 232 -25.96 -8.34 -1.03
C LYS A 232 -24.54 -8.81 -0.65
N LYS A 233 -24.02 -9.77 -1.40
CA LYS A 233 -22.64 -10.22 -1.19
C LYS A 233 -21.62 -9.08 -1.29
N LEU A 234 -21.79 -8.19 -2.28
CA LEU A 234 -20.92 -7.02 -2.43
C LEU A 234 -20.99 -6.07 -1.22
N ASP A 235 -22.18 -5.87 -0.63
CA ASP A 235 -22.32 -5.04 0.58
C ASP A 235 -21.46 -5.59 1.72
N LEU A 236 -21.55 -6.90 1.95
CA LEU A 236 -20.81 -7.59 3.01
C LEU A 236 -19.30 -7.49 2.77
N GLU A 237 -18.84 -7.69 1.53
CA GLU A 237 -17.45 -7.55 1.11
C GLU A 237 -16.93 -6.12 1.39
N ILE A 238 -17.68 -5.09 1.01
CA ILE A 238 -17.29 -3.69 1.19
C ILE A 238 -17.28 -3.31 2.67
N ILE A 239 -18.33 -3.66 3.44
CA ILE A 239 -18.41 -3.36 4.87
C ILE A 239 -17.24 -4.01 5.62
N ARG A 240 -16.93 -5.28 5.34
CA ARG A 240 -15.79 -5.97 5.93
C ARG A 240 -14.45 -5.32 5.56
N ASN A 241 -14.27 -4.99 4.29
CA ASN A 241 -13.02 -4.38 3.84
C ASN A 241 -12.86 -2.93 4.31
N THR A 242 -13.95 -2.23 4.64
CA THR A 242 -13.89 -0.90 5.26
C THR A 242 -13.22 -0.94 6.64
N ILE A 243 -13.39 -2.02 7.42
CA ILE A 243 -12.64 -2.22 8.66
C ILE A 243 -11.13 -2.21 8.37
N PHE A 244 -10.68 -3.04 7.43
CA PHE A 244 -9.27 -3.14 7.05
C PHE A 244 -8.72 -1.83 6.48
N ALA A 245 -9.51 -1.12 5.67
CA ALA A 245 -9.12 0.17 5.09
C ALA A 245 -8.84 1.23 6.17
N ARG A 246 -9.64 1.27 7.25
CA ARG A 246 -9.44 2.16 8.41
C ARG A 246 -8.14 1.91 9.14
N HIS A 247 -7.64 0.68 9.13
CA HIS A 247 -6.34 0.29 9.67
C HIS A 247 -5.19 0.44 8.66
N GLY A 248 -5.45 1.00 7.46
CA GLY A 248 -4.42 1.21 6.45
C GLY A 248 -3.96 -0.05 5.73
N TYR A 249 -4.81 -1.09 5.68
CA TYR A 249 -4.50 -2.31 4.93
C TYR A 249 -4.34 -2.02 3.43
N ALA A 250 -3.25 -2.50 2.85
CA ALA A 250 -2.92 -2.31 1.45
C ALA A 250 -3.52 -3.42 0.58
N PHE A 251 -4.68 -3.16 -0.01
CA PHE A 251 -5.39 -4.13 -0.85
C PHE A 251 -4.65 -4.47 -2.13
N THR A 252 -4.55 -5.77 -2.45
CA THR A 252 -3.95 -6.26 -3.71
C THR A 252 -5.00 -6.52 -4.79
N LYS A 253 -6.22 -6.98 -4.41
CA LYS A 253 -7.27 -7.32 -5.38
C LYS A 253 -7.83 -6.06 -6.05
N PRO A 254 -7.79 -5.96 -7.40
CA PRO A 254 -8.38 -4.82 -8.12
C PRO A 254 -9.85 -4.59 -7.78
N SER A 255 -10.64 -5.68 -7.66
CA SER A 255 -12.07 -5.63 -7.34
C SER A 255 -12.39 -5.03 -5.96
N ILE A 256 -11.42 -4.96 -5.05
CA ILE A 256 -11.56 -4.27 -3.76
C ILE A 256 -10.92 -2.89 -3.83
N ARG A 257 -9.76 -2.75 -4.46
CA ARG A 257 -9.04 -1.48 -4.59
C ARG A 257 -9.89 -0.39 -5.24
N GLN A 258 -10.71 -0.73 -6.24
CA GLN A 258 -11.59 0.22 -6.93
C GLN A 258 -12.53 0.99 -5.97
N PHE A 259 -12.88 0.43 -4.80
CA PHE A 259 -13.74 1.09 -3.82
C PHE A 259 -12.98 1.95 -2.82
N PHE A 260 -11.68 1.69 -2.60
CA PHE A 260 -10.91 2.38 -1.56
C PHE A 260 -9.85 3.33 -2.11
N GLU A 261 -9.24 3.05 -3.26
CA GLU A 261 -8.23 3.94 -3.85
C GLU A 261 -8.75 5.36 -4.13
N PRO A 262 -10.01 5.58 -4.56
CA PRO A 262 -10.55 6.93 -4.73
C PRO A 262 -10.83 7.66 -3.42
N VAL A 263 -10.85 6.96 -2.27
CA VAL A 263 -11.27 7.54 -0.99
C VAL A 263 -10.17 8.40 -0.37
N ASP A 264 -10.51 9.64 0.00
CA ASP A 264 -9.54 10.62 0.50
C ASP A 264 -8.86 10.21 1.81
N TRP A 265 -9.60 9.56 2.74
CA TRP A 265 -9.06 9.16 4.03
C TRP A 265 -8.26 7.86 3.97
N TYR A 266 -8.32 7.12 2.87
CA TYR A 266 -7.62 5.85 2.74
C TYR A 266 -6.12 6.06 2.50
N VAL A 267 -5.30 5.54 3.40
CA VAL A 267 -3.84 5.56 3.32
C VAL A 267 -3.32 4.12 3.42
N PRO A 268 -2.92 3.47 2.33
CA PRO A 268 -2.39 2.11 2.37
C PRO A 268 -0.98 2.11 2.96
N ILE A 269 -0.76 1.40 4.08
CA ILE A 269 0.53 1.38 4.81
C ILE A 269 1.07 -0.01 5.10
N SER A 270 0.20 -1.01 5.27
CA SER A 270 0.61 -2.35 5.72
C SER A 270 -0.12 -3.46 4.98
N LYS A 271 0.54 -4.60 4.82
CA LYS A 271 -0.06 -5.85 4.31
C LYS A 271 -0.70 -6.70 5.40
N ASP A 272 -0.45 -6.38 6.65
CA ASP A 272 -1.02 -7.05 7.81
C ASP A 272 -1.38 -6.02 8.87
N VAL A 273 -2.65 -6.03 9.26
CA VAL A 273 -3.22 -5.17 10.30
C VAL A 273 -3.95 -6.00 11.36
N SER A 274 -3.74 -7.31 11.37
CA SER A 274 -4.46 -8.25 12.24
C SER A 274 -4.23 -7.98 13.73
N ALA A 275 -3.03 -7.49 14.09
CA ALA A 275 -2.69 -7.11 15.45
C ALA A 275 -3.43 -5.86 15.94
N ASP A 276 -3.80 -4.97 15.01
CA ASP A 276 -4.42 -3.67 15.31
C ASP A 276 -5.95 -3.76 15.43
N LEU A 277 -6.55 -4.87 14.98
CA LEU A 277 -8.00 -5.07 15.03
C LEU A 277 -8.50 -5.22 16.47
N SER A 278 -9.53 -4.46 16.83
CA SER A 278 -10.27 -4.63 18.08
C SER A 278 -11.02 -5.96 18.12
N GLN A 279 -11.40 -6.44 19.31
CA GLN A 279 -12.20 -7.67 19.44
C GLN A 279 -13.56 -7.52 18.74
N LEU A 280 -14.21 -6.35 18.83
CA LEU A 280 -15.46 -6.05 18.11
C LEU A 280 -15.29 -6.25 16.60
N GLU A 281 -14.21 -5.73 16.03
CA GLU A 281 -13.94 -5.84 14.60
C GLU A 281 -13.66 -7.29 14.18
N LYS A 282 -12.90 -8.04 14.98
CA LYS A 282 -12.64 -9.48 14.75
C LYS A 282 -13.95 -10.29 14.74
N ASP A 283 -14.83 -10.04 15.69
CA ASP A 283 -16.14 -10.71 15.77
C ASP A 283 -17.03 -10.34 14.57
N ASN A 284 -17.08 -9.07 14.19
CA ASN A 284 -17.82 -8.59 13.02
C ASN A 284 -17.26 -9.13 11.71
N ILE A 285 -15.92 -9.18 11.55
CA ILE A 285 -15.27 -9.79 10.37
C ILE A 285 -15.65 -11.25 10.23
N ALA A 286 -15.64 -12.01 11.33
CA ALA A 286 -16.04 -13.42 11.33
C ALA A 286 -17.51 -13.59 10.91
N LEU A 287 -18.41 -12.74 11.42
CA LEU A 287 -19.83 -12.76 11.07
C LEU A 287 -20.04 -12.39 9.59
N LEU A 288 -19.45 -11.29 9.12
CA LEU A 288 -19.53 -10.84 7.73
C LEU A 288 -19.02 -11.90 6.77
N THR A 289 -17.86 -12.51 7.06
CA THR A 289 -17.27 -13.57 6.24
C THR A 289 -18.19 -14.80 6.16
N ARG A 290 -18.89 -15.14 7.27
CA ARG A 290 -19.86 -16.24 7.27
C ARG A 290 -21.04 -15.93 6.34
N PHE A 291 -21.59 -14.71 6.39
CA PHE A 291 -22.70 -14.30 5.53
C PHE A 291 -22.31 -14.19 4.05
N GLU A 292 -21.11 -13.70 3.73
CA GLU A 292 -20.60 -13.62 2.36
C GLU A 292 -20.64 -14.96 1.61
N ARG A 293 -20.52 -16.09 2.32
CA ARG A 293 -20.54 -17.45 1.70
C ARG A 293 -21.91 -17.83 1.13
N TYR A 294 -22.97 -17.27 1.70
CA TYR A 294 -24.35 -17.63 1.33
C TYR A 294 -25.08 -16.50 0.61
N ALA A 295 -24.59 -15.28 0.69
CA ALA A 295 -25.17 -14.14 0.03
C ALA A 295 -24.93 -14.21 -1.49
N THR A 296 -25.89 -13.64 -2.24
CA THR A 296 -25.83 -13.50 -3.70
C THR A 296 -25.82 -12.03 -4.09
N ASP A 297 -25.43 -11.76 -5.33
CA ASP A 297 -25.50 -10.44 -5.95
C ASP A 297 -26.48 -10.46 -7.11
N ASN A 298 -27.20 -9.36 -7.31
CA ASN A 298 -27.90 -9.06 -8.53
C ASN A 298 -26.97 -8.30 -9.48
N TYR A 299 -27.08 -8.60 -10.76
CA TYR A 299 -26.32 -7.96 -11.81
C TYR A 299 -27.25 -7.14 -12.69
N ASP A 300 -26.83 -5.93 -13.02
CA ASP A 300 -27.60 -4.98 -13.83
C ASP A 300 -26.70 -4.31 -14.86
N THR A 301 -27.28 -3.65 -15.85
CA THR A 301 -26.59 -2.85 -16.85
C THR A 301 -26.49 -1.42 -16.37
N PHE A 302 -25.30 -0.83 -16.49
CA PHE A 302 -25.03 0.57 -16.14
C PHE A 302 -24.48 1.31 -17.36
N GLY A 303 -24.80 2.60 -17.47
CA GLY A 303 -24.19 3.47 -18.49
C GLY A 303 -24.81 3.38 -19.88
N ARG A 304 -26.12 3.16 -19.97
CA ARG A 304 -26.86 3.34 -21.24
C ARG A 304 -27.39 4.75 -21.39
#